data_3c1f11c4af5f4477dffdebdacf6ce2d4
#
_entry.id   3c1f11c4af5f4477dffdebdacf6ce2d4
#
_cell.length_a   1.000
_cell.length_b   1.000
_cell.length_c   1.000
_cell.angle_alpha   90.00
_cell.angle_beta   90.00
_cell.angle_gamma   90.00
#
_symmetry.space_group_name_H-M   'P 1'
#
loop_
_entity.id
_entity.type
_entity.pdbx_description
1 polymer ?
#
loop_
_entity_poly.entity_id
_entity_poly.type
_entity_poly.pdbx_seq_one_letter_code
_entity_poly.pdbx_strand_id
1 'polypeptide(L)'
;EGSGDNGLVPATTDDLMQLFDLVEVGKDRFRGPQPDTQWQRLFGGQVMAQSLVAAMRTVTRNRVVHSLHGYFLRPGSREAPLRFGVEHVRDGRTFSARRVITRQYDDVIFDLNVSFQEPEEGLSHSAVQPESVASPEESSPLGRVLEERFGAPIRMLSEWDALDVRLASTPVPSQNGGVMRAWVRTQDALPDDPCLH
;
A
#
# COMPACT_ATOMS: atom_id res chain seq x y z
N GLU A 1 -21.52 -25.51 12.89
CA GLU A 1 -22.05 -24.41 12.08
C GLU A 1 -20.89 -23.47 11.82
N GLY A 2 -20.30 -23.64 10.63
CA GLY A 2 -19.16 -22.84 10.21
C GLY A 2 -19.62 -21.45 9.81
N SER A 3 -19.17 -20.43 10.49
CA SER A 3 -19.15 -19.08 9.93
C SER A 3 -18.24 -19.12 8.70
N GLY A 4 -18.85 -19.00 7.52
CA GLY A 4 -18.09 -18.88 6.28
C GLY A 4 -17.15 -17.68 6.42
N ASP A 5 -15.86 -17.97 6.42
CA ASP A 5 -14.80 -17.00 6.23
C ASP A 5 -14.97 -16.49 4.78
N ASN A 6 -15.82 -15.47 4.62
CA ASN A 6 -15.90 -14.73 3.37
C ASN A 6 -14.58 -13.95 3.29
N GLY A 7 -13.61 -14.52 2.59
CA GLY A 7 -12.32 -13.91 2.42
C GLY A 7 -12.45 -12.48 1.93
N LEU A 8 -11.68 -11.59 2.56
CA LEU A 8 -11.71 -10.16 2.29
C LEU A 8 -11.06 -9.87 0.93
N VAL A 9 -11.86 -9.46 -0.05
CA VAL A 9 -11.39 -8.93 -1.34
C VAL A 9 -11.54 -7.41 -1.28
N PRO A 10 -10.49 -6.60 -1.47
CA PRO A 10 -10.57 -5.14 -1.35
C PRO A 10 -11.27 -4.51 -2.55
N ALA A 11 -12.55 -4.90 -2.77
CA ALA A 11 -13.39 -4.40 -3.85
C ALA A 11 -13.99 -3.03 -3.52
N THR A 12 -14.18 -2.71 -2.25
CA THR A 12 -14.68 -1.44 -1.76
C THR A 12 -13.65 -0.72 -0.88
N THR A 13 -13.84 0.58 -0.68
CA THR A 13 -13.01 1.36 0.25
C THR A 13 -13.08 0.80 1.67
N ASP A 14 -14.24 0.31 2.10
CA ASP A 14 -14.41 -0.32 3.43
C ASP A 14 -13.60 -1.62 3.53
N ASP A 15 -13.57 -2.45 2.49
CA ASP A 15 -12.75 -3.67 2.46
C ASP A 15 -11.25 -3.32 2.53
N LEU A 16 -10.84 -2.26 1.81
CA LEU A 16 -9.47 -1.75 1.87
C LEU A 16 -9.10 -1.31 3.29
N MET A 17 -10.03 -0.62 3.97
CA MET A 17 -9.85 -0.20 5.36
C MET A 17 -9.70 -1.41 6.31
N GLN A 18 -10.47 -2.47 6.11
CA GLN A 18 -10.36 -3.69 6.90
C GLN A 18 -9.00 -4.37 6.75
N LEU A 19 -8.34 -4.26 5.57
CA LEU A 19 -6.97 -4.76 5.39
C LEU A 19 -5.96 -4.05 6.30
N PHE A 20 -6.23 -2.82 6.72
CA PHE A 20 -5.35 -2.04 7.60
C PHE A 20 -5.71 -2.18 9.09
N ASP A 21 -6.78 -2.91 9.41
CA ASP A 21 -7.12 -3.19 10.80
C ASP A 21 -6.29 -4.35 11.36
N LEU A 22 -5.04 -4.02 11.73
CA LEU A 22 -4.10 -4.99 12.28
C LEU A 22 -4.49 -5.34 13.72
N VAL A 23 -4.42 -6.62 14.06
CA VAL A 23 -4.60 -7.11 15.44
C VAL A 23 -3.27 -7.06 16.18
N GLU A 24 -3.22 -6.36 17.32
CA GLU A 24 -2.06 -6.40 18.20
C GLU A 24 -1.99 -7.77 18.91
N VAL A 25 -0.88 -8.48 18.75
CA VAL A 25 -0.65 -9.82 19.30
C VAL A 25 0.46 -9.84 20.36
N GLY A 26 0.96 -8.69 20.75
CA GLY A 26 1.99 -8.47 21.75
C GLY A 26 2.62 -7.10 21.58
N LYS A 27 3.45 -6.67 22.50
CA LYS A 27 4.12 -5.38 22.44
C LYS A 27 4.89 -5.24 21.11
N ASP A 28 4.57 -4.20 20.34
CA ASP A 28 5.17 -3.90 19.03
C ASP A 28 5.05 -5.06 18.01
N ARG A 29 4.05 -5.92 18.18
CA ARG A 29 3.78 -7.07 17.32
C ARG A 29 2.34 -7.07 16.84
N PHE A 30 2.16 -7.19 15.54
CA PHE A 30 0.85 -7.14 14.91
C PHE A 30 0.65 -8.32 13.95
N ARG A 31 -0.60 -8.64 13.71
CA ARG A 31 -1.03 -9.59 12.69
C ARG A 31 -2.03 -8.89 11.76
N GLY A 32 -1.78 -8.95 10.46
CA GLY A 32 -2.67 -8.41 9.44
C GLY A 32 -3.74 -9.41 9.02
N PRO A 33 -4.93 -8.93 8.64
CA PRO A 33 -5.90 -9.75 7.95
C PRO A 33 -5.33 -10.20 6.59
N GLN A 34 -5.83 -11.36 6.13
CA GLN A 34 -5.43 -11.95 4.86
C GLN A 34 -6.55 -11.74 3.85
N PRO A 35 -6.28 -11.17 2.67
CA PRO A 35 -7.28 -11.11 1.63
C PRO A 35 -7.51 -12.49 1.01
N ASP A 36 -8.76 -12.74 0.62
CA ASP A 36 -9.11 -13.89 -0.23
C ASP A 36 -8.76 -13.57 -1.68
N THR A 37 -7.50 -13.75 -2.03
CA THR A 37 -7.00 -13.45 -3.36
C THR A 37 -6.89 -14.72 -4.22
N GLN A 38 -7.20 -14.59 -5.51
CA GLN A 38 -6.95 -15.63 -6.51
C GLN A 38 -5.46 -15.70 -6.92
N TRP A 39 -4.67 -14.74 -6.47
CA TRP A 39 -3.25 -14.70 -6.77
C TRP A 39 -2.46 -15.74 -5.99
N GLN A 40 -1.45 -16.29 -6.61
CA GLN A 40 -0.51 -17.19 -5.93
C GLN A 40 0.36 -16.44 -4.90
N ARG A 41 0.53 -15.13 -5.07
CA ARG A 41 1.38 -14.28 -4.24
C ARG A 41 0.62 -13.08 -3.75
N LEU A 42 0.93 -12.63 -2.55
CA LEU A 42 0.37 -11.40 -2.01
C LEU A 42 0.81 -10.18 -2.84
N PHE A 43 -0.09 -9.22 -2.95
CA PHE A 43 0.23 -7.93 -3.55
C PHE A 43 1.25 -7.17 -2.69
N GLY A 44 2.37 -6.75 -3.32
CA GLY A 44 3.45 -6.07 -2.59
C GLY A 44 3.01 -4.77 -1.93
N GLY A 45 2.10 -4.03 -2.56
CA GLY A 45 1.54 -2.81 -1.98
C GLY A 45 0.81 -3.06 -0.67
N GLN A 46 0.04 -4.16 -0.54
CA GLN A 46 -0.59 -4.57 0.71
C GLN A 46 0.44 -4.86 1.80
N VAL A 47 1.47 -5.66 1.48
CA VAL A 47 2.53 -6.01 2.44
C VAL A 47 3.22 -4.76 2.97
N MET A 48 3.53 -3.82 2.07
CA MET A 48 4.14 -2.53 2.43
C MET A 48 3.21 -1.68 3.28
N ALA A 49 1.95 -1.50 2.87
CA ALA A 49 0.98 -0.67 3.57
C ALA A 49 0.67 -1.19 4.98
N GLN A 50 0.43 -2.50 5.15
CA GLN A 50 0.23 -3.10 6.46
C GLN A 50 1.48 -2.97 7.35
N SER A 51 2.70 -3.11 6.78
CA SER A 51 3.94 -2.87 7.52
C SER A 51 4.07 -1.42 7.98
N LEU A 52 3.66 -0.47 7.12
CA LEU A 52 3.65 0.95 7.47
C LEU A 52 2.65 1.25 8.59
N VAL A 53 1.43 0.73 8.51
CA VAL A 53 0.42 0.86 9.58
C VAL A 53 0.95 0.29 10.91
N ALA A 54 1.63 -0.86 10.88
CA ALA A 54 2.26 -1.41 12.09
C ALA A 54 3.28 -0.44 12.70
N ALA A 55 4.14 0.17 11.86
CA ALA A 55 5.10 1.18 12.33
C ALA A 55 4.39 2.42 12.91
N MET A 56 3.36 2.93 12.22
CA MET A 56 2.60 4.13 12.63
C MET A 56 1.90 3.94 13.98
N ARG A 57 1.45 2.75 14.30
CA ARG A 57 0.83 2.42 15.60
C ARG A 57 1.81 2.47 16.79
N THR A 58 3.12 2.59 16.54
CA THR A 58 4.17 2.63 17.58
C THR A 58 4.80 4.01 17.76
N VAL A 59 4.34 5.02 17.03
CA VAL A 59 4.79 6.41 17.18
C VAL A 59 3.68 7.29 17.76
N THR A 60 4.05 8.47 18.27
CA THR A 60 3.08 9.45 18.74
C THR A 60 2.26 10.02 17.59
N ARG A 61 0.98 10.34 17.82
CA ARG A 61 0.04 10.79 16.79
C ARG A 61 0.42 12.09 16.07
N ASN A 62 1.29 12.90 16.64
CA ASN A 62 1.78 14.14 16.04
C ASN A 62 2.92 13.92 15.04
N ARG A 63 3.30 12.69 14.77
CA ARG A 63 4.37 12.36 13.83
C ARG A 63 3.82 11.74 12.56
N VAL A 64 4.22 12.33 11.44
CA VAL A 64 3.82 11.88 10.10
C VAL A 64 4.97 11.12 9.43
N VAL A 65 4.63 10.23 8.52
CA VAL A 65 5.61 9.52 7.69
C VAL A 65 6.32 10.54 6.79
N HIS A 66 7.62 10.50 6.80
CA HIS A 66 8.46 11.41 6.03
C HIS A 66 9.24 10.67 4.94
N SER A 67 9.70 9.44 5.23
CA SER A 67 10.33 8.58 4.22
C SER A 67 10.23 7.12 4.61
N LEU A 68 10.27 6.26 3.61
CA LEU A 68 10.34 4.82 3.81
C LEU A 68 11.21 4.17 2.75
N HIS A 69 11.84 3.05 3.13
CA HIS A 69 12.59 2.20 2.23
C HIS A 69 12.41 0.74 2.63
N GLY A 70 12.09 -0.12 1.67
CA GLY A 70 11.83 -1.52 1.97
C GLY A 70 12.36 -2.49 0.93
N TYR A 71 12.69 -3.71 1.38
CA TYR A 71 13.13 -4.81 0.55
C TYR A 71 12.17 -5.97 0.60
N PHE A 72 11.63 -6.37 -0.56
CA PHE A 72 10.95 -7.65 -0.73
C PHE A 72 12.00 -8.76 -0.83
N LEU A 73 12.04 -9.61 0.18
CA LEU A 73 13.07 -10.65 0.30
C LEU A 73 12.56 -12.00 -0.23
N ARG A 74 11.25 -12.27 -0.06
CA ARG A 74 10.59 -13.48 -0.53
C ARG A 74 9.15 -13.18 -0.96
N PRO A 75 8.57 -13.97 -1.87
CA PRO A 75 7.16 -13.85 -2.19
C PRO A 75 6.30 -14.22 -0.98
N GLY A 76 5.28 -13.41 -0.69
CA GLY A 76 4.26 -13.73 0.32
C GLY A 76 3.24 -14.72 -0.25
N SER A 77 2.79 -15.66 0.60
CA SER A 77 1.74 -16.63 0.31
C SER A 77 0.37 -16.16 0.79
N ARG A 78 -0.69 -16.52 0.08
CA ARG A 78 -2.07 -16.32 0.53
C ARG A 78 -2.51 -17.26 1.66
N GLU A 79 -1.73 -18.27 1.99
CA GLU A 79 -2.10 -19.34 2.91
C GLU A 79 -1.84 -18.99 4.39
N ALA A 80 -1.10 -17.94 4.66
CA ALA A 80 -0.75 -17.56 6.02
C ALA A 80 -0.85 -16.04 6.25
N PRO A 81 -1.32 -15.60 7.43
CA PRO A 81 -1.38 -14.18 7.76
C PRO A 81 0.01 -13.57 7.87
N LEU A 82 0.09 -12.28 7.57
CA LEU A 82 1.28 -11.49 7.80
C LEU A 82 1.46 -11.19 9.29
N ARG A 83 2.70 -11.33 9.78
CA ARG A 83 3.10 -10.96 11.14
C ARG A 83 4.16 -9.87 11.05
N PHE A 84 3.93 -8.78 11.78
CA PHE A 84 4.78 -7.60 11.80
C PHE A 84 5.43 -7.46 13.17
N GLY A 85 6.75 -7.37 13.22
CA GLY A 85 7.51 -7.01 14.41
C GLY A 85 8.14 -5.65 14.20
N VAL A 86 7.82 -4.69 15.06
CA VAL A 86 8.32 -3.31 14.97
C VAL A 86 9.47 -3.12 15.95
N GLU A 87 10.60 -2.66 15.42
CA GLU A 87 11.77 -2.27 16.18
C GLU A 87 11.84 -0.74 16.31
N HIS A 88 11.99 -0.24 17.53
CA HIS A 88 12.22 1.18 17.80
C HIS A 88 13.70 1.48 17.58
N VAL A 89 14.05 1.93 16.38
CA VAL A 89 15.44 2.26 16.01
C VAL A 89 15.88 3.56 16.69
N ARG A 90 14.96 4.55 16.73
CA ARG A 90 15.22 5.84 17.36
C ARG A 90 13.92 6.54 17.73
N ASP A 91 13.94 7.18 18.89
CA ASP A 91 12.96 8.20 19.28
C ASP A 91 13.73 9.47 19.71
N GLY A 92 13.78 10.45 18.81
CA GLY A 92 14.38 11.77 19.05
C GLY A 92 13.31 12.81 19.33
N ARG A 93 13.72 14.06 19.50
CA ARG A 93 12.80 15.17 19.78
C ARG A 93 11.81 15.42 18.62
N THR A 94 12.28 15.44 17.38
CA THR A 94 11.48 15.77 16.17
C THR A 94 11.34 14.59 15.23
N PHE A 95 12.22 13.60 15.29
CA PHE A 95 12.20 12.41 14.42
C PHE A 95 12.09 11.13 15.23
N SER A 96 11.36 10.15 14.66
CA SER A 96 11.40 8.75 15.07
C SER A 96 11.77 7.88 13.89
N ALA A 97 12.46 6.78 14.16
CA ALA A 97 12.72 5.75 13.15
C ALA A 97 12.23 4.39 13.64
N ARG A 98 11.60 3.64 12.74
CA ARG A 98 11.11 2.29 12.97
C ARG A 98 11.64 1.36 11.89
N ARG A 99 11.91 0.13 12.28
CA ARG A 99 12.14 -0.96 11.35
C ARG A 99 11.04 -2.00 11.55
N VAL A 100 10.43 -2.44 10.48
CA VAL A 100 9.38 -3.46 10.52
C VAL A 100 9.86 -4.71 9.78
N ILE A 101 9.92 -5.82 10.52
CA ILE A 101 10.20 -7.13 9.95
C ILE A 101 8.89 -7.87 9.75
N THR A 102 8.54 -8.07 8.49
CA THR A 102 7.32 -8.80 8.10
C THR A 102 7.64 -10.25 7.82
N ARG A 103 6.89 -11.15 8.47
CA ARG A 103 7.11 -12.59 8.40
C ARG A 103 5.84 -13.35 8.01
N GLN A 104 6.05 -14.46 7.32
CA GLN A 104 5.08 -15.55 7.22
C GLN A 104 5.79 -16.84 7.63
N TYR A 105 5.12 -17.66 8.45
CA TYR A 105 5.79 -18.78 9.13
C TYR A 105 7.05 -18.28 9.88
N ASP A 106 8.20 -18.82 9.61
CA ASP A 106 9.49 -18.37 10.16
C ASP A 106 10.31 -17.52 9.21
N ASP A 107 9.85 -17.37 7.96
CA ASP A 107 10.54 -16.61 6.93
C ASP A 107 10.28 -15.10 7.00
N VAL A 108 11.33 -14.32 6.88
CA VAL A 108 11.23 -12.89 6.62
C VAL A 108 10.93 -12.71 5.13
N ILE A 109 9.79 -12.07 4.84
CA ILE A 109 9.37 -11.80 3.46
C ILE A 109 9.57 -10.34 3.05
N PHE A 110 9.53 -9.41 4.02
CA PHE A 110 9.72 -7.99 3.77
C PHE A 110 10.39 -7.31 4.97
N ASP A 111 11.29 -6.36 4.70
CA ASP A 111 12.02 -5.54 5.68
C ASP A 111 11.82 -4.08 5.31
N LEU A 112 11.20 -3.29 6.20
CA LEU A 112 10.85 -1.89 5.99
C LEU A 112 11.52 -1.01 7.03
N ASN A 113 12.23 0.03 6.57
CA ASN A 113 12.70 1.13 7.41
C ASN A 113 11.85 2.37 7.15
N VAL A 114 11.35 3.00 8.21
CA VAL A 114 10.46 4.16 8.14
C VAL A 114 11.00 5.27 9.03
N SER A 115 11.04 6.49 8.50
CA SER A 115 11.29 7.70 9.25
C SER A 115 10.00 8.51 9.41
N PHE A 116 9.80 9.00 10.63
CA PHE A 116 8.67 9.86 11.01
C PHE A 116 9.19 11.21 11.46
N GLN A 117 8.45 12.26 11.16
CA GLN A 117 8.80 13.63 11.50
C GLN A 117 7.62 14.32 12.18
N GLU A 118 7.91 15.14 13.18
CA GLU A 118 6.95 16.12 13.68
C GLU A 118 6.81 17.23 12.62
N PRO A 119 5.58 17.59 12.17
CA PRO A 119 5.39 18.65 11.20
C PRO A 119 5.98 19.98 11.69
N GLU A 120 6.73 20.64 10.82
CA GLU A 120 7.36 21.93 11.12
C GLU A 120 7.30 22.84 9.88
N GLU A 121 7.27 24.15 10.13
CA GLU A 121 7.35 25.16 9.07
C GLU A 121 8.77 25.20 8.48
N GLY A 122 8.86 25.41 7.17
CA GLY A 122 10.14 25.44 6.48
C GLY A 122 10.06 25.80 5.00
N LEU A 123 11.17 25.69 4.31
CA LEU A 123 11.22 25.89 2.86
C LEU A 123 10.45 24.78 2.15
N SER A 124 9.53 25.16 1.27
CA SER A 124 8.76 24.23 0.46
C SER A 124 9.24 24.26 -0.98
N HIS A 125 9.46 23.07 -1.55
CA HIS A 125 9.77 22.89 -2.96
C HIS A 125 9.05 21.67 -3.52
N SER A 126 8.46 21.82 -4.70
CA SER A 126 7.90 20.70 -5.46
C SER A 126 8.34 20.77 -6.91
N ALA A 127 8.52 19.62 -7.54
CA ALA A 127 8.74 19.57 -8.98
C ALA A 127 7.51 20.06 -9.72
N VAL A 128 7.72 20.79 -10.82
CA VAL A 128 6.62 21.23 -11.68
C VAL A 128 5.98 20.01 -12.32
N GLN A 129 4.64 19.94 -12.28
CA GLN A 129 3.90 18.89 -12.98
C GLN A 129 4.17 19.03 -14.50
N PRO A 130 4.41 17.92 -15.22
CA PRO A 130 4.56 17.96 -16.66
C PRO A 130 3.35 18.56 -17.36
N GLU A 131 3.55 19.55 -18.23
CA GLU A 131 2.48 20.32 -18.89
C GLU A 131 1.54 19.47 -19.78
N SER A 132 1.93 18.26 -20.14
CA SER A 132 1.22 17.40 -21.09
C SER A 132 0.54 16.18 -20.43
N VAL A 133 0.17 16.25 -19.16
CA VAL A 133 -0.53 15.16 -18.49
C VAL A 133 -2.03 15.39 -18.55
N ALA A 134 -2.79 14.47 -19.15
CA ALA A 134 -4.25 14.49 -19.15
C ALA A 134 -4.80 14.48 -17.72
N SER A 135 -5.93 15.16 -17.49
CA SER A 135 -6.59 15.13 -16.17
C SER A 135 -7.08 13.72 -15.82
N PRO A 136 -7.40 13.45 -14.55
CA PRO A 136 -7.99 12.15 -14.16
C PRO A 136 -9.27 11.81 -14.95
N GLU A 137 -10.11 12.83 -15.24
CA GLU A 137 -11.38 12.67 -15.95
C GLU A 137 -11.18 12.33 -17.44
N GLU A 138 -10.11 12.85 -18.04
CA GLU A 138 -9.73 12.58 -19.44
C GLU A 138 -8.90 11.29 -19.58
N SER A 139 -8.42 10.72 -18.48
CA SER A 139 -7.57 9.54 -18.45
C SER A 139 -8.39 8.27 -18.50
N SER A 140 -7.89 7.25 -19.22
CA SER A 140 -8.60 5.98 -19.39
C SER A 140 -8.41 5.06 -18.18
N PRO A 141 -9.50 4.42 -17.66
CA PRO A 141 -9.37 3.40 -16.62
C PRO A 141 -8.39 2.30 -17.03
N LEU A 142 -7.51 1.92 -16.11
CA LEU A 142 -6.47 0.91 -16.37
C LEU A 142 -7.06 -0.43 -16.83
N GLY A 143 -8.14 -0.89 -16.21
CA GLY A 143 -8.81 -2.14 -16.58
C GLY A 143 -9.24 -2.16 -18.04
N ARG A 144 -9.85 -1.06 -18.53
CA ARG A 144 -10.27 -0.91 -19.93
C ARG A 144 -9.08 -0.96 -20.88
N VAL A 145 -8.01 -0.23 -20.59
CA VAL A 145 -6.81 -0.20 -21.44
C VAL A 145 -6.17 -1.59 -21.56
N LEU A 146 -6.16 -2.34 -20.47
CA LEU A 146 -5.61 -3.70 -20.46
C LEU A 146 -6.53 -4.70 -21.19
N GLU A 147 -7.84 -4.57 -21.02
CA GLU A 147 -8.82 -5.38 -21.75
C GLU A 147 -8.70 -5.17 -23.27
N GLU A 148 -8.65 -3.92 -23.72
CA GLU A 148 -8.45 -3.57 -25.13
C GLU A 148 -7.12 -4.13 -25.67
N ARG A 149 -6.06 -4.14 -24.84
CA ARG A 149 -4.73 -4.62 -25.25
C ARG A 149 -4.59 -6.14 -25.27
N PHE A 150 -5.21 -6.84 -24.33
CA PHE A 150 -5.06 -8.29 -24.16
C PHE A 150 -6.28 -9.11 -24.60
N GLY A 151 -7.36 -8.44 -25.00
CA GLY A 151 -8.58 -9.07 -25.53
C GLY A 151 -9.45 -9.75 -24.47
N ALA A 152 -9.13 -9.59 -23.18
CA ALA A 152 -9.91 -10.13 -22.08
C ALA A 152 -9.75 -9.30 -20.80
N PRO A 153 -10.78 -9.24 -19.93
CA PRO A 153 -10.66 -8.63 -18.63
C PRO A 153 -9.57 -9.31 -17.79
N ILE A 154 -8.70 -8.54 -17.19
CA ILE A 154 -7.71 -9.07 -16.26
C ILE A 154 -8.37 -9.13 -14.88
N ARG A 155 -8.94 -10.30 -14.53
CA ARG A 155 -9.60 -10.55 -13.23
C ARG A 155 -8.77 -10.12 -12.01
N MET A 156 -7.48 -10.15 -12.16
CA MET A 156 -6.48 -9.75 -11.19
C MET A 156 -6.62 -8.30 -10.72
N LEU A 157 -7.14 -7.41 -11.58
CA LEU A 157 -7.33 -6.00 -11.26
C LEU A 157 -8.62 -5.77 -10.49
N SER A 158 -9.66 -6.58 -10.70
CA SER A 158 -10.93 -6.43 -9.97
C SER A 158 -10.83 -6.76 -8.48
N GLU A 159 -9.79 -7.47 -8.06
CA GLU A 159 -9.52 -7.67 -6.62
C GLU A 159 -9.09 -6.38 -5.89
N TRP A 160 -8.79 -5.32 -6.64
CA TRP A 160 -8.39 -4.01 -6.10
C TRP A 160 -9.29 -2.88 -6.61
N ASP A 161 -10.55 -3.19 -6.89
CA ASP A 161 -11.55 -2.21 -7.36
C ASP A 161 -11.81 -1.08 -6.35
N ALA A 162 -11.38 -1.24 -5.09
CA ALA A 162 -11.31 -0.11 -4.13
C ALA A 162 -10.44 1.05 -4.62
N LEU A 163 -9.56 0.81 -5.60
CA LEU A 163 -8.67 1.81 -6.20
C LEU A 163 -9.10 2.12 -7.64
N ASP A 164 -9.44 3.39 -7.92
CA ASP A 164 -9.61 3.90 -9.28
C ASP A 164 -8.22 4.25 -9.84
N VAL A 165 -7.73 3.45 -10.77
CA VAL A 165 -6.44 3.65 -11.45
C VAL A 165 -6.70 4.03 -12.90
N ARG A 166 -6.20 5.20 -13.32
CA ARG A 166 -6.36 5.72 -14.68
C ARG A 166 -5.03 6.04 -15.32
N LEU A 167 -4.83 5.62 -16.56
CA LEU A 167 -3.62 5.93 -17.30
C LEU A 167 -3.73 7.30 -17.96
N ALA A 168 -2.87 8.23 -17.53
CA ALA A 168 -2.78 9.60 -18.07
C ALA A 168 -2.03 9.67 -19.40
N SER A 169 -1.30 8.61 -19.77
CA SER A 169 -0.67 8.50 -21.08
C SER A 169 -0.59 7.05 -21.49
N THR A 170 -0.85 6.78 -22.78
CA THR A 170 -0.60 5.46 -23.34
C THR A 170 0.90 5.15 -23.21
N PRO A 171 1.29 3.97 -22.70
CA PRO A 171 2.69 3.59 -22.66
C PRO A 171 3.25 3.59 -24.09
N VAL A 172 4.08 4.58 -24.40
CA VAL A 172 4.83 4.55 -25.65
C VAL A 172 6.03 3.64 -25.43
N PRO A 173 6.17 2.54 -26.17
CA PRO A 173 7.39 1.75 -26.12
C PRO A 173 8.53 2.67 -26.60
N SER A 174 9.39 3.08 -25.71
CA SER A 174 10.64 3.76 -26.07
C SER A 174 11.79 2.76 -25.95
N GLN A 175 12.78 2.87 -26.81
CA GLN A 175 14.01 2.05 -26.74
C GLN A 175 14.77 2.24 -25.41
N ASN A 176 14.43 3.26 -24.62
CA ASN A 176 15.08 3.64 -23.36
C ASN A 176 14.17 3.46 -22.12
N GLY A 177 13.15 2.60 -22.19
CA GLY A 177 12.19 2.42 -21.10
C GLY A 177 11.12 3.53 -21.11
N GLY A 178 9.86 3.16 -21.38
CA GLY A 178 8.73 4.12 -21.38
C GLY A 178 8.37 4.58 -19.98
N VAL A 179 8.03 5.87 -19.83
CA VAL A 179 7.42 6.39 -18.61
C VAL A 179 5.92 6.18 -18.70
N MET A 180 5.35 5.47 -17.74
CA MET A 180 3.91 5.35 -17.57
C MET A 180 3.46 6.33 -16.47
N ARG A 181 2.43 7.13 -16.74
CA ARG A 181 1.82 8.03 -15.77
C ARG A 181 0.42 7.56 -15.47
N ALA A 182 0.08 7.50 -14.21
CA ALA A 182 -1.24 7.09 -13.75
C ALA A 182 -1.73 7.99 -12.63
N TRP A 183 -3.05 8.23 -12.62
CA TRP A 183 -3.77 8.77 -11.49
C TRP A 183 -4.30 7.60 -10.66
N VAL A 184 -4.18 7.71 -9.35
CA VAL A 184 -4.68 6.70 -8.41
C VAL A 184 -5.43 7.40 -7.29
N ARG A 185 -6.64 6.92 -7.00
CA ARG A 185 -7.42 7.34 -5.82
C ARG A 185 -8.23 6.17 -5.28
N THR A 186 -8.72 6.28 -4.07
CA THR A 186 -9.77 5.39 -3.56
C THR A 186 -11.10 5.70 -4.22
N GLN A 187 -11.99 4.71 -4.35
CA GLN A 187 -13.31 4.89 -4.94
C GLN A 187 -14.15 5.88 -4.12
N ASP A 188 -14.11 5.75 -2.80
CA ASP A 188 -14.80 6.63 -1.87
C ASP A 188 -13.81 7.44 -1.03
N ALA A 189 -14.33 8.47 -0.35
CA ALA A 189 -13.52 9.28 0.55
C ALA A 189 -13.01 8.45 1.73
N LEU A 190 -11.73 8.58 2.05
CA LEU A 190 -11.14 8.00 3.26
C LEU A 190 -11.55 8.82 4.49
N PRO A 191 -11.65 8.20 5.68
CA PRO A 191 -11.72 8.93 6.94
C PRO A 191 -10.52 9.88 7.10
N ASP A 192 -10.73 11.00 7.77
CA ASP A 192 -9.65 11.95 8.08
C ASP A 192 -8.74 11.39 9.21
N ASP A 193 -7.96 10.39 8.85
CA ASP A 193 -6.97 9.74 9.70
C ASP A 193 -5.59 9.79 9.02
N PRO A 194 -4.58 10.43 9.65
CA PRO A 194 -3.23 10.51 9.09
C PRO A 194 -2.57 9.15 8.77
N CYS A 195 -3.09 8.06 9.35
CA CYS A 195 -2.60 6.71 9.06
C CYS A 195 -3.12 6.16 7.73
N LEU A 196 -4.09 6.84 7.09
CA LEU A 196 -4.73 6.42 5.85
C LEU A 196 -4.36 7.30 4.65
N HIS A 197 -3.83 8.47 4.90
CA HIS A 197 -3.34 9.44 3.93
C HIS A 197 -1.81 9.38 3.87
#